data_8b26d0eb62b6b33683180a7087bcfd25
#
_entry.id   8b26d0eb62b6b33683180a7087bcfd25
#
_cell.length_a   1.000
_cell.length_b   1.000
_cell.length_c   1.000
_cell.angle_alpha   90.00
_cell.angle_beta   90.00
_cell.angle_gamma   90.00
#
_symmetry.space_group_name_H-M   'P 1'
#
loop_
_entity.id
_entity.type
_entity.pdbx_description
1 polymer ?
#
loop_
_entity_poly.entity_id
_entity_poly.type
_entity_poly.pdbx_seq_one_letter_code
_entity_poly.pdbx_strand_id
1 'polypeptide(L)'
;MRGLPFYVKREAFARADTRQRVAYILSAVLVITMLCVIFRFSAADATHSSHLSEGVCIRLVRELNSVFPEQFPKEKLVKVAEAIEYPIRKCAHFTEYAVLGITVNLYLWMCYRMEMLLSRKKKAKDIQRTEEKLQKTVKQKAVVQENVLPEIRNIK
;
A
#
# COMPACT_ATOMS: atom_id res chain seq x y z
N MET A 1 2.07 -19.32 -0.26
CA MET A 1 2.60 -18.21 0.58
C MET A 1 1.95 -18.31 1.95
N ARG A 2 2.68 -18.75 2.97
CA ARG A 2 2.16 -18.81 4.34
C ARG A 2 2.18 -17.40 4.90
N GLY A 3 0.98 -16.82 5.15
CA GLY A 3 0.85 -15.51 5.78
C GLY A 3 1.55 -15.54 7.14
N LEU A 4 2.42 -14.56 7.39
CA LEU A 4 3.08 -14.41 8.67
C LEU A 4 2.04 -14.25 9.80
N PRO A 5 2.22 -14.88 10.95
CA PRO A 5 1.30 -14.76 12.06
C PRO A 5 1.16 -13.30 12.49
N PHE A 6 -0.03 -12.92 12.91
CA PHE A 6 -0.42 -11.56 13.32
C PHE A 6 0.58 -10.92 14.32
N TYR A 7 1.19 -11.72 15.18
CA TYR A 7 2.22 -11.28 16.13
C TYR A 7 3.47 -10.70 15.44
N VAL A 8 3.94 -11.33 14.36
CA VAL A 8 5.12 -10.87 13.62
C VAL A 8 4.84 -9.53 12.94
N LYS A 9 3.60 -9.32 12.47
CA LYS A 9 3.18 -8.02 11.88
C LYS A 9 3.20 -6.89 12.92
N ARG A 10 2.82 -7.17 14.17
CA ARG A 10 2.82 -6.17 15.25
C ARG A 10 4.23 -5.74 15.64
N GLU A 11 5.17 -6.66 15.77
CA GLU A 11 6.59 -6.34 16.03
C GLU A 11 7.23 -5.58 14.86
N ALA A 12 6.83 -5.93 13.63
CA ALA A 12 7.24 -5.26 12.43
C ALA A 12 6.89 -3.78 12.47
N PHE A 13 5.65 -3.49 12.79
CA PHE A 13 5.13 -2.15 12.90
C PHE A 13 5.82 -1.34 14.01
N ALA A 14 6.08 -1.96 15.17
CA ALA A 14 6.76 -1.30 16.29
C ALA A 14 8.22 -0.89 15.96
N ARG A 15 8.90 -1.64 15.08
CA ARG A 15 10.31 -1.41 14.68
C ARG A 15 10.48 -0.61 13.40
N ALA A 16 9.39 -0.28 12.70
CA ALA A 16 9.42 0.52 11.50
C ALA A 16 9.73 1.99 11.81
N ASP A 17 10.39 2.68 10.89
CA ASP A 17 10.59 4.12 10.95
C ASP A 17 9.24 4.86 10.94
N THR A 18 9.17 6.01 11.60
CA THR A 18 7.93 6.80 11.73
C THR A 18 7.31 7.10 10.37
N ARG A 19 8.12 7.44 9.37
CA ARG A 19 7.65 7.69 8.00
C ARG A 19 6.99 6.46 7.38
N GLN A 20 7.54 5.26 7.61
CA GLN A 20 7.00 4.01 7.10
C GLN A 20 5.68 3.63 7.78
N ARG A 21 5.57 3.88 9.10
CA ARG A 21 4.32 3.66 9.84
C ARG A 21 3.21 4.58 9.33
N VAL A 22 3.51 5.86 9.15
CA VAL A 22 2.54 6.83 8.62
C VAL A 22 2.08 6.43 7.22
N ALA A 23 2.99 6.09 6.32
CA ALA A 23 2.64 5.66 4.97
C ALA A 23 1.78 4.38 4.96
N TYR A 24 2.07 3.42 5.84
CA TYR A 24 1.26 2.21 6.01
C TYR A 24 -0.15 2.52 6.51
N ILE A 25 -0.28 3.36 7.54
CA ILE A 25 -1.58 3.78 8.09
C ILE A 25 -2.37 4.54 7.03
N LEU A 26 -1.75 5.49 6.34
CA LEU A 26 -2.40 6.27 5.28
C LEU A 26 -2.91 5.37 4.15
N SER A 27 -2.13 4.38 3.71
CA SER A 27 -2.58 3.45 2.68
C SER A 27 -3.75 2.58 3.14
N ALA A 28 -3.77 2.13 4.40
CA ALA A 28 -4.88 1.39 4.97
C ALA A 28 -6.15 2.25 5.07
N VAL A 29 -6.02 3.49 5.55
CA VAL A 29 -7.13 4.46 5.62
C VAL A 29 -7.69 4.73 4.23
N LEU A 30 -6.82 4.89 3.23
CA LEU A 30 -7.23 5.13 1.85
C LEU A 30 -8.07 3.96 1.30
N VAL A 31 -7.66 2.71 1.54
CA VAL A 31 -8.45 1.53 1.13
C VAL A 31 -9.82 1.52 1.81
N ILE A 32 -9.87 1.76 3.13
CA ILE A 32 -11.13 1.78 3.88
C ILE A 32 -12.04 2.91 3.35
N THR A 33 -11.50 4.09 3.12
CA THR A 33 -12.24 5.23 2.57
C THR A 33 -12.83 4.89 1.21
N MET A 34 -12.06 4.26 0.31
CA MET A 34 -12.54 3.83 -1.01
C MET A 34 -13.65 2.80 -0.90
N LEU A 35 -13.52 1.81 -0.01
CA LEU A 35 -14.59 0.84 0.24
C LEU A 35 -15.87 1.52 0.74
N CYS A 36 -15.76 2.48 1.67
CA CYS A 36 -16.91 3.24 2.16
C CYS A 36 -17.57 4.07 1.05
N VAL A 37 -16.79 4.70 0.18
CA VAL A 37 -17.29 5.47 -0.96
C VAL A 37 -18.05 4.56 -1.92
N ILE A 38 -17.46 3.45 -2.34
CA ILE A 38 -18.11 2.48 -3.24
C ILE A 38 -19.40 1.94 -2.61
N PHE A 39 -19.37 1.59 -1.32
CA PHE A 39 -20.55 1.10 -0.61
C PHE A 39 -21.67 2.15 -0.57
N ARG A 40 -21.33 3.41 -0.28
CA ARG A 40 -22.33 4.51 -0.30
C ARG A 40 -22.94 4.71 -1.68
N PHE A 41 -22.14 4.69 -2.74
CA PHE A 41 -22.65 4.80 -4.12
C PHE A 41 -23.48 3.58 -4.52
N SER A 42 -23.09 2.40 -4.10
CA SER A 42 -23.84 1.16 -4.35
C SER A 42 -25.15 1.08 -3.56
N ALA A 43 -25.20 1.68 -2.36
CA ALA A 43 -26.40 1.72 -1.52
C ALA A 43 -27.33 2.90 -1.84
N ALA A 44 -26.88 3.87 -2.65
CA ALA A 44 -27.71 4.97 -3.10
C ALA A 44 -28.85 4.46 -3.99
N ASP A 45 -30.07 4.91 -3.69
CA ASP A 45 -31.27 4.53 -4.44
C ASP A 45 -31.12 4.93 -5.91
N ALA A 46 -31.61 4.07 -6.83
CA ALA A 46 -31.48 4.27 -8.28
C ALA A 46 -31.98 5.65 -8.74
N THR A 47 -33.03 6.17 -8.09
CA THR A 47 -33.63 7.48 -8.37
C THR A 47 -32.66 8.62 -8.02
N HIS A 48 -31.99 8.57 -6.86
CA HIS A 48 -31.04 9.62 -6.44
C HIS A 48 -29.77 9.60 -7.28
N SER A 49 -29.30 8.42 -7.67
CA SER A 49 -28.15 8.24 -8.55
C SER A 49 -28.42 8.75 -9.97
N SER A 50 -29.66 8.59 -10.49
CA SER A 50 -30.07 9.11 -11.79
C SER A 50 -30.01 10.62 -11.86
N HIS A 51 -30.54 11.34 -10.87
CA HIS A 51 -30.51 12.82 -10.85
C HIS A 51 -29.09 13.39 -10.81
N LEU A 52 -28.16 12.74 -10.10
CA LEU A 52 -26.77 13.18 -10.07
C LEU A 52 -26.07 12.94 -11.42
N SER A 53 -26.26 11.75 -12.03
CA SER A 53 -25.67 11.43 -13.33
C SER A 53 -26.25 12.30 -14.46
N GLU A 54 -27.55 12.54 -14.46
CA GLU A 54 -28.22 13.42 -15.41
C GLU A 54 -27.66 14.85 -15.38
N GLY A 55 -27.49 15.42 -14.16
CA GLY A 55 -26.92 16.75 -13.99
C GLY A 55 -25.48 16.85 -14.51
N VAL A 56 -24.65 15.81 -14.31
CA VAL A 56 -23.29 15.74 -14.83
C VAL A 56 -23.30 15.59 -16.35
N CYS A 57 -24.14 14.72 -16.89
CA CYS A 57 -24.26 14.51 -18.34
C CYS A 57 -24.69 15.79 -19.07
N ILE A 58 -25.70 16.50 -18.54
CA ILE A 58 -26.16 17.76 -19.13
C ILE A 58 -25.07 18.82 -19.11
N ARG A 59 -24.32 18.94 -17.99
CA ARG A 59 -23.17 19.87 -17.93
C ARG A 59 -22.10 19.51 -18.94
N LEU A 60 -21.72 18.23 -19.02
CA LEU A 60 -20.69 17.75 -19.96
C LEU A 60 -21.08 18.03 -21.40
N VAL A 61 -22.33 17.69 -21.77
CA VAL A 61 -22.83 17.92 -23.13
C VAL A 61 -22.90 19.42 -23.46
N ARG A 62 -23.26 20.26 -22.49
CA ARG A 62 -23.28 21.71 -22.63
C ARG A 62 -21.88 22.29 -22.85
N GLU A 63 -20.90 21.85 -22.06
CA GLU A 63 -19.49 22.26 -22.21
C GLU A 63 -18.94 21.84 -23.59
N LEU A 64 -19.18 20.57 -23.95
CA LEU A 64 -18.79 20.09 -25.27
C LEU A 64 -19.45 20.89 -26.41
N ASN A 65 -20.76 21.20 -26.29
CA ASN A 65 -21.48 21.97 -27.28
C ASN A 65 -20.94 23.42 -27.42
N SER A 66 -20.37 23.99 -26.36
CA SER A 66 -19.75 25.31 -26.41
C SER A 66 -18.45 25.35 -27.23
N VAL A 67 -17.80 24.22 -27.41
CA VAL A 67 -16.54 24.09 -28.18
C VAL A 67 -16.81 23.90 -29.69
N PHE A 68 -18.02 23.41 -30.05
CA PHE A 68 -18.37 23.21 -31.45
C PHE A 68 -18.93 24.47 -32.08
N PRO A 69 -18.57 24.80 -33.36
CA PRO A 69 -19.02 25.99 -34.05
C PRO A 69 -20.52 25.99 -34.34
N GLU A 70 -21.16 24.84 -34.50
CA GLU A 70 -22.60 24.69 -34.65
C GLU A 70 -23.21 24.24 -33.31
N GLN A 71 -23.92 25.18 -32.66
CA GLN A 71 -24.61 24.87 -31.40
C GLN A 71 -25.90 24.09 -31.65
N PHE A 72 -26.01 22.91 -31.01
CA PHE A 72 -27.24 22.10 -31.07
C PHE A 72 -28.36 22.75 -30.23
N PRO A 73 -29.61 22.66 -30.68
CA PRO A 73 -30.77 23.11 -29.90
C PRO A 73 -30.91 22.29 -28.59
N LYS A 74 -31.43 22.92 -27.54
CA LYS A 74 -31.56 22.36 -26.19
C LYS A 74 -32.20 21.01 -26.15
N GLU A 75 -33.23 20.77 -26.98
CA GLU A 75 -33.92 19.47 -27.05
C GLU A 75 -33.00 18.31 -27.53
N LYS A 76 -32.10 18.60 -28.48
CA LYS A 76 -31.12 17.60 -28.93
C LYS A 76 -30.07 17.31 -27.86
N LEU A 77 -29.67 18.34 -27.08
CA LEU A 77 -28.72 18.18 -25.99
C LEU A 77 -29.25 17.24 -24.90
N VAL A 78 -30.53 17.34 -24.55
CA VAL A 78 -31.16 16.47 -23.57
C VAL A 78 -31.17 15.02 -24.06
N LYS A 79 -31.58 14.77 -25.29
CA LYS A 79 -31.58 13.42 -25.88
C LYS A 79 -30.18 12.79 -25.94
N VAL A 80 -29.16 13.58 -26.24
CA VAL A 80 -27.76 13.13 -26.22
C VAL A 80 -27.31 12.85 -24.79
N ALA A 81 -27.66 13.69 -23.82
CA ALA A 81 -27.35 13.47 -22.42
C ALA A 81 -27.96 12.17 -21.88
N GLU A 82 -29.21 11.87 -22.21
CA GLU A 82 -29.87 10.61 -21.85
C GLU A 82 -29.17 9.40 -22.52
N ALA A 83 -28.77 9.50 -23.77
CA ALA A 83 -28.09 8.42 -24.49
C ALA A 83 -26.70 8.09 -23.90
N ILE A 84 -25.97 9.09 -23.41
CA ILE A 84 -24.63 8.91 -22.83
C ILE A 84 -24.65 8.61 -21.33
N GLU A 85 -25.80 8.76 -20.65
CA GLU A 85 -25.93 8.51 -19.21
C GLU A 85 -25.51 7.08 -18.83
N TYR A 86 -26.00 6.09 -19.56
CA TYR A 86 -25.68 4.68 -19.28
C TYR A 86 -24.16 4.38 -19.42
N PRO A 87 -23.49 4.71 -20.54
CA PRO A 87 -22.06 4.50 -20.64
C PRO A 87 -21.24 5.30 -19.61
N ILE A 88 -21.62 6.55 -19.30
CA ILE A 88 -20.94 7.34 -18.27
C ILE A 88 -21.04 6.67 -16.90
N ARG A 89 -22.20 6.16 -16.54
CA ARG A 89 -22.42 5.42 -15.28
C ARG A 89 -21.54 4.16 -15.21
N LYS A 90 -21.42 3.42 -16.32
CA LYS A 90 -20.51 2.26 -16.41
C LYS A 90 -19.03 2.65 -16.28
N CYS A 91 -18.63 3.74 -16.94
CA CYS A 91 -17.26 4.27 -16.81
C CYS A 91 -16.95 4.75 -15.38
N ALA A 92 -17.91 5.38 -14.70
CA ALA A 92 -17.75 5.77 -13.30
C ALA A 92 -17.48 4.57 -12.40
N HIS A 93 -18.29 3.52 -12.48
CA HIS A 93 -18.06 2.28 -11.72
C HIS A 93 -16.72 1.62 -12.08
N PHE A 94 -16.37 1.55 -13.36
CA PHE A 94 -15.07 1.03 -13.78
C PHE A 94 -13.91 1.82 -13.13
N THR A 95 -14.01 3.15 -13.12
CA THR A 95 -13.01 4.04 -12.51
C THR A 95 -12.91 3.82 -10.99
N GLU A 96 -14.03 3.69 -10.28
CA GLU A 96 -14.08 3.41 -8.86
C GLU A 96 -13.35 2.09 -8.52
N TYR A 97 -13.64 1.02 -9.25
CA TYR A 97 -12.97 -0.26 -9.04
C TYR A 97 -11.49 -0.24 -9.46
N ALA A 98 -11.12 0.51 -10.51
CA ALA A 98 -9.74 0.67 -10.90
C ALA A 98 -8.93 1.40 -9.81
N VAL A 99 -9.46 2.47 -9.24
CA VAL A 99 -8.85 3.21 -8.13
C VAL A 99 -8.74 2.33 -6.89
N LEU A 100 -9.77 1.55 -6.55
CA LEU A 100 -9.72 0.58 -5.47
C LEU A 100 -8.60 -0.45 -5.70
N GLY A 101 -8.49 -1.00 -6.91
CA GLY A 101 -7.43 -1.96 -7.26
C GLY A 101 -6.03 -1.37 -7.08
N ILE A 102 -5.82 -0.14 -7.51
CA ILE A 102 -4.54 0.57 -7.32
C ILE A 102 -4.26 0.79 -5.83
N THR A 103 -5.23 1.24 -5.03
CA THR A 103 -5.03 1.50 -3.60
C THR A 103 -4.75 0.22 -2.82
N VAL A 104 -5.44 -0.88 -3.12
CA VAL A 104 -5.16 -2.21 -2.54
C VAL A 104 -3.77 -2.68 -2.91
N ASN A 105 -3.36 -2.53 -4.17
CA ASN A 105 -2.02 -2.92 -4.61
C ASN A 105 -0.92 -2.10 -3.92
N LEU A 106 -1.11 -0.80 -3.76
CA LEU A 106 -0.21 0.05 -2.97
C LEU A 106 -0.10 -0.42 -1.51
N TYR A 107 -1.21 -0.75 -0.87
CA TYR A 107 -1.23 -1.28 0.48
C TYR A 107 -0.45 -2.60 0.59
N LEU A 108 -0.69 -3.54 -0.33
CA LEU A 108 0.04 -4.82 -0.37
C LEU A 108 1.54 -4.62 -0.62
N TRP A 109 1.91 -3.70 -1.49
CA TRP A 109 3.30 -3.34 -1.74
C TRP A 109 3.98 -2.77 -0.50
N MET A 110 3.29 -1.90 0.25
CA MET A 110 3.79 -1.38 1.53
C MET A 110 3.97 -2.48 2.58
N CYS A 111 3.03 -3.43 2.67
CA CYS A 111 3.16 -4.60 3.54
C CYS A 111 4.41 -5.42 3.20
N TYR A 112 4.59 -5.75 1.91
CA TYR A 112 5.73 -6.51 1.44
C TYR A 112 7.06 -5.79 1.72
N ARG A 113 7.11 -4.50 1.45
CA ARG A 113 8.30 -3.67 1.74
C ARG A 113 8.66 -3.67 3.22
N MET A 114 7.67 -3.60 4.12
CA MET A 114 7.88 -3.70 5.56
C MET A 114 8.48 -5.05 5.96
N GLU A 115 7.96 -6.14 5.44
CA GLU A 115 8.47 -7.49 5.70
C GLU A 115 9.93 -7.67 5.26
N MET A 116 10.26 -7.17 4.07
CA MET A 116 11.63 -7.20 3.53
C MET A 116 12.63 -6.44 4.41
N LEU A 117 12.26 -5.26 4.88
CA LEU A 117 13.11 -4.44 5.74
C LEU A 117 13.37 -5.11 7.10
N LEU A 118 12.37 -5.79 7.65
CA LEU A 118 12.52 -6.54 8.90
C LEU A 118 13.43 -7.75 8.74
N SER A 119 13.26 -8.49 7.67
CA SER A 119 14.10 -9.64 7.37
C SER A 119 15.57 -9.22 7.23
N ARG A 120 15.84 -8.10 6.57
CA ARG A 120 17.20 -7.53 6.46
C ARG A 120 17.76 -7.12 7.82
N LYS A 121 16.98 -6.40 8.66
CA LYS A 121 17.41 -6.00 10.00
C LYS A 121 17.65 -7.18 10.93
N LYS A 122 16.83 -8.24 10.85
CA LYS A 122 17.03 -9.46 11.60
C LYS A 122 18.33 -10.15 11.20
N LYS A 123 18.56 -10.32 9.89
CA LYS A 123 19.77 -10.93 9.35
C LYS A 123 21.05 -10.18 9.77
N ALA A 124 21.01 -8.84 9.74
CA ALA A 124 22.13 -8.00 10.20
C ALA A 124 22.42 -8.20 11.68
N LYS A 125 21.40 -8.28 12.56
CA LYS A 125 21.58 -8.56 13.98
C LYS A 125 22.13 -9.96 14.26
N ASP A 126 21.68 -10.95 13.49
CA ASP A 126 22.17 -12.33 13.67
C ASP A 126 23.65 -12.43 13.27
N ILE A 127 24.08 -11.71 12.21
CA ILE A 127 25.48 -11.60 11.81
C ILE A 127 26.31 -10.95 12.94
N GLN A 128 25.89 -9.78 13.45
CA GLN A 128 26.59 -9.12 14.55
C GLN A 128 26.77 -10.03 15.79
N ARG A 129 25.71 -10.73 16.17
CA ARG A 129 25.80 -11.68 17.31
C ARG A 129 26.78 -12.82 17.06
N THR A 130 26.87 -13.28 15.81
CA THR A 130 27.82 -14.34 15.43
C THR A 130 29.25 -13.82 15.48
N GLU A 131 29.49 -12.61 15.00
CA GLU A 131 30.81 -11.95 15.06
C GLU A 131 31.26 -11.72 16.50
N GLU A 132 30.37 -11.24 17.38
CA GLU A 132 30.68 -11.06 18.79
C GLU A 132 31.06 -12.37 19.48
N LYS A 133 30.33 -13.47 19.17
CA LYS A 133 30.64 -14.81 19.70
C LYS A 133 32.01 -15.28 19.20
N LEU A 134 32.28 -15.09 17.92
CA LEU A 134 33.55 -15.47 17.32
C LEU A 134 34.74 -14.72 17.96
N GLN A 135 34.58 -13.40 18.13
CA GLN A 135 35.60 -12.57 18.81
C GLN A 135 35.87 -13.04 20.26
N LYS A 136 34.81 -13.37 21.01
CA LYS A 136 34.98 -13.92 22.38
C LYS A 136 35.74 -15.25 22.37
N THR A 137 35.40 -16.13 21.43
CA THR A 137 36.07 -17.45 21.31
C THR A 137 37.55 -17.26 20.89
N VAL A 138 37.86 -16.35 19.99
CA VAL A 138 39.24 -16.06 19.58
C VAL A 138 40.05 -15.48 20.75
N LYS A 139 39.50 -14.52 21.51
CA LYS A 139 40.14 -13.99 22.71
C LYS A 139 40.40 -15.05 23.76
N GLN A 140 39.45 -15.96 24.01
CA GLN A 140 39.57 -17.03 24.96
C GLN A 140 40.66 -18.05 24.56
N LYS A 141 40.76 -18.38 23.27
CA LYS A 141 41.84 -19.24 22.75
C LYS A 141 43.21 -18.58 22.87
N ALA A 142 43.32 -17.27 22.60
CA ALA A 142 44.57 -16.52 22.72
C ALA A 142 45.07 -16.55 24.19
N VAL A 143 44.20 -16.30 25.16
CA VAL A 143 44.53 -16.37 26.59
C VAL A 143 44.98 -17.77 27.01
N VAL A 144 44.31 -18.82 26.54
CA VAL A 144 44.71 -20.20 26.83
C VAL A 144 46.10 -20.49 26.24
N GLN A 145 46.38 -20.05 25.05
CA GLN A 145 47.67 -20.27 24.37
C GLN A 145 48.80 -19.51 25.10
N GLU A 146 48.55 -18.31 25.59
CA GLU A 146 49.51 -17.52 26.38
C GLU A 146 49.85 -18.19 27.72
N ASN A 147 48.88 -18.81 28.36
CA ASN A 147 49.09 -19.52 29.65
C ASN A 147 49.80 -20.85 29.49
N VAL A 148 49.64 -21.55 28.36
CA VAL A 148 50.24 -22.90 28.13
C VAL A 148 51.69 -22.80 27.63
N LEU A 149 52.07 -21.73 26.90
CA LEU A 149 53.41 -21.55 26.34
C LEU A 149 54.54 -21.54 27.40
N PRO A 150 54.42 -20.88 28.60
CA PRO A 150 55.45 -20.91 29.64
C PRO A 150 55.59 -22.27 30.28
N GLU A 151 54.53 -23.03 30.42
CA GLU A 151 54.56 -24.34 31.03
C GLU A 151 55.36 -25.37 30.20
N ILE A 152 55.22 -25.32 28.86
CA ILE A 152 55.98 -26.14 27.94
C ILE A 152 57.50 -25.77 27.93
N ARG A 153 57.84 -24.53 28.21
CA ARG A 153 59.24 -24.06 28.24
C ARG A 153 59.98 -24.56 29.48
N ASN A 154 59.27 -24.80 30.57
CA ASN A 154 59.86 -25.29 31.86
C ASN A 154 60.07 -26.82 31.91
N ILE A 155 59.60 -27.58 30.91
CA ILE A 155 59.72 -29.05 30.84
C ILE A 155 61.02 -29.50 30.09
N LYS A 156 61.81 -28.56 29.53
CA LYS A 156 63.13 -28.81 28.95
C LYS A 156 64.25 -28.43 29.92
#